data_74266985be4422732c6b5f421fe69e2a
#
_entry.id   74266985be4422732c6b5f421fe69e2a
#
_cell.length_a   1.000
_cell.length_b   1.000
_cell.length_c   1.000
_cell.angle_alpha   90.00
_cell.angle_beta   90.00
_cell.angle_gamma   90.00
#
_symmetry.space_group_name_H-M   'P 1'
#
loop_
_entity.id
_entity.type
_entity.pdbx_description
1 polymer ?
#
loop_
_entity_poly.entity_id
_entity_poly.type
_entity_poly.pdbx_seq_one_letter_code
_entity_poly.pdbx_strand_id
1 'polypeptide(L)'
;EGDIELLEDLADKIRNNTICGLGQTAPNPVLTTLKYFRDEYEAHIRDKKCPAHSCAPLLTFTILADACTGCTLCARVCPSKAITGEKKKAHLIDQALCVKCGKCFETCNFKAIVKE
;
A
#
# COMPACT_ATOMS: atom_id res chain seq x y z
N GLU A 1 14.63 5.33 -9.11
CA GLU A 1 15.47 6.16 -8.21
C GLU A 1 15.74 7.50 -8.92
N GLY A 2 15.74 8.61 -8.17
CA GLY A 2 15.93 9.94 -8.75
C GLY A 2 14.63 10.68 -9.08
N ASP A 3 13.47 10.06 -8.87
CA ASP A 3 12.17 10.69 -9.21
C ASP A 3 11.84 11.84 -8.25
N ILE A 4 12.28 11.77 -7.00
CA ILE A 4 12.07 12.82 -6.00
C ILE A 4 12.89 14.06 -6.38
N GLU A 5 14.16 13.85 -6.69
CA GLU A 5 15.07 14.91 -7.13
C GLU A 5 14.61 15.54 -8.44
N LEU A 6 14.06 14.74 -9.35
CA LEU A 6 13.46 15.23 -10.59
C LEU A 6 12.22 16.09 -10.33
N LEU A 7 11.37 15.70 -9.37
CA LEU A 7 10.21 16.49 -8.97
C LEU A 7 10.60 17.83 -8.33
N GLU A 8 11.63 17.83 -7.48
CA GLU A 8 12.18 19.05 -6.87
C GLU A 8 12.75 19.99 -7.93
N ASP A 9 13.57 19.50 -8.85
CA ASP A 9 14.15 20.28 -9.96
C ASP A 9 13.06 20.85 -10.89
N LEU A 10 12.07 20.02 -11.24
CA LEU A 10 10.94 20.45 -12.06
C LEU A 10 10.11 21.55 -11.37
N ALA A 11 9.85 21.37 -10.07
CA ALA A 11 9.11 22.34 -9.27
C ALA A 11 9.84 23.68 -9.20
N ASP A 12 11.14 23.68 -9.02
CA ASP A 12 11.96 24.90 -9.02
C ASP A 12 11.99 25.56 -10.40
N LYS A 13 12.08 24.82 -11.47
CA LYS A 13 11.99 25.33 -12.85
C LYS A 13 10.63 25.98 -13.12
N ILE A 14 9.53 25.37 -12.71
CA ILE A 14 8.19 25.94 -12.86
C ILE A 14 8.10 27.25 -12.06
N ARG A 15 8.53 27.25 -10.80
CA ARG A 15 8.47 28.40 -9.92
C ARG A 15 9.23 29.61 -10.46
N ASN A 16 10.43 29.37 -11.00
CA ASN A 16 11.32 30.44 -11.44
C ASN A 16 11.06 30.92 -12.87
N ASN A 17 10.40 30.12 -13.71
CA ASN A 17 10.16 30.46 -15.11
C ASN A 17 8.70 30.86 -15.41
N THR A 18 7.83 30.88 -14.42
CA THR A 18 6.42 31.26 -14.60
C THR A 18 6.23 32.75 -14.32
N ILE A 19 5.53 33.46 -15.21
CA ILE A 19 5.32 34.89 -15.14
C ILE A 19 4.25 35.29 -14.11
N CYS A 20 3.24 34.40 -13.87
CA CYS A 20 2.13 34.73 -12.98
C CYS A 20 2.26 34.06 -11.61
N GLY A 21 1.72 34.67 -10.56
CA GLY A 21 1.76 34.17 -9.19
C GLY A 21 1.08 32.80 -9.03
N LEU A 22 0.06 32.47 -9.82
CA LEU A 22 -0.59 31.16 -9.80
C LEU A 22 0.38 30.06 -10.24
N GLY A 23 1.09 30.27 -11.32
CA GLY A 23 2.10 29.31 -11.80
C GLY A 23 3.28 29.16 -10.83
N GLN A 24 3.73 30.29 -10.22
CA GLN A 24 4.80 30.26 -9.21
C GLN A 24 4.42 29.48 -7.95
N THR A 25 3.14 29.41 -7.60
CA THR A 25 2.64 28.66 -6.44
C THR A 25 2.17 27.25 -6.75
N ALA A 26 1.98 26.92 -8.02
CA ALA A 26 1.51 25.60 -8.46
C ALA A 26 2.33 24.41 -7.90
N PRO A 27 3.66 24.45 -7.82
CA PRO A 27 4.46 23.34 -7.27
C PRO A 27 4.47 23.27 -5.73
N ASN A 28 3.93 24.27 -5.01
CA ASN A 28 3.99 24.31 -3.55
C ASN A 28 3.40 23.06 -2.87
N PRO A 29 2.26 22.48 -3.27
CA PRO A 29 1.75 21.27 -2.66
C PRO A 29 2.74 20.08 -2.74
N VAL A 30 3.39 19.91 -3.90
CA VAL A 30 4.38 18.88 -4.11
C VAL A 30 5.62 19.11 -3.24
N LEU A 31 6.20 20.32 -3.30
CA LEU A 31 7.36 20.67 -2.49
C LEU A 31 7.09 20.57 -0.99
N THR A 32 5.90 20.96 -0.55
CA THR A 32 5.53 20.90 0.87
C THR A 32 5.40 19.46 1.34
N THR A 33 4.74 18.60 0.56
CA THR A 33 4.61 17.18 0.91
C THR A 33 5.95 16.46 0.88
N LEU A 34 6.80 16.73 -0.09
CA LEU A 34 8.17 16.20 -0.14
C LEU A 34 9.00 16.65 1.07
N LYS A 35 8.85 17.90 1.49
CA LYS A 35 9.58 18.43 2.66
C LYS A 35 9.20 17.76 3.97
N TYR A 36 7.90 17.51 4.19
CA TYR A 36 7.41 17.01 5.47
C TYR A 36 7.21 15.50 5.53
N PHE A 37 7.07 14.83 4.40
CA PHE A 37 6.78 13.40 4.30
C PHE A 37 7.75 12.65 3.37
N ARG A 38 8.99 13.15 3.29
CA ARG A 38 10.02 12.55 2.41
C ARG A 38 10.22 11.06 2.70
N ASP A 39 10.25 10.69 3.97
CA ASP A 39 10.43 9.30 4.40
C ASP A 39 9.33 8.37 3.87
N GLU A 40 8.09 8.87 3.81
CA GLU A 40 6.97 8.10 3.22
C GLU A 40 7.13 7.93 1.71
N TYR A 41 7.57 8.97 1.00
CA TYR A 41 7.87 8.86 -0.43
C TYR A 41 8.97 7.85 -0.69
N GLU A 42 10.05 7.89 0.09
CA GLU A 42 11.18 6.96 -0.06
C GLU A 42 10.76 5.52 0.26
N ALA A 43 9.97 5.28 1.30
CA ALA A 43 9.42 3.97 1.63
C ALA A 43 8.55 3.40 0.48
N HIS A 44 7.74 4.24 -0.17
CA HIS A 44 6.93 3.82 -1.32
C HIS A 44 7.79 3.48 -2.55
N ILE A 45 8.85 4.26 -2.80
CA ILE A 45 9.70 4.11 -3.98
C ILE A 45 10.70 2.96 -3.81
N ARG A 46 11.44 2.95 -2.70
CA ARG A 46 12.51 1.97 -2.45
C ARG A 46 11.99 0.65 -1.92
N ASP A 47 11.23 0.71 -0.83
CA ASP A 47 10.81 -0.47 -0.08
C ASP A 47 9.51 -1.08 -0.61
N LYS A 48 8.81 -0.36 -1.51
CA LYS A 48 7.48 -0.73 -2.01
C LYS A 48 6.50 -1.01 -0.86
N LYS A 49 6.66 -0.28 0.24
CA LYS A 49 5.81 -0.36 1.43
C LYS A 49 5.04 0.93 1.64
N CYS A 50 3.81 0.80 2.12
CA CYS A 50 3.00 1.94 2.51
C CYS A 50 2.95 2.02 4.04
N PRO A 51 3.64 2.97 4.72
CA PRO A 51 3.62 3.09 6.18
C PRO A 51 2.22 3.28 6.75
N ALA A 52 1.35 3.97 6.01
CA ALA A 52 -0.05 4.18 6.40
C ALA A 52 -0.97 2.99 6.10
N HIS A 53 -0.47 1.91 5.48
CA HIS A 53 -1.25 0.74 5.06
C HIS A 53 -2.53 1.08 4.28
N SER A 54 -2.47 2.11 3.43
CA SER A 54 -3.60 2.62 2.63
C SER A 54 -3.50 2.30 1.15
N CYS A 55 -2.28 2.18 0.61
CA CYS A 55 -2.04 1.95 -0.80
C CYS A 55 -2.27 0.48 -1.19
N ALA A 56 -3.44 0.14 -1.69
CA ALA A 56 -3.81 -1.24 -2.02
C ALA A 56 -2.76 -2.02 -2.83
N PRO A 57 -2.07 -1.47 -3.84
CA PRO A 57 -1.04 -2.20 -4.59
C PRO A 57 0.18 -2.60 -3.75
N LEU A 58 0.45 -1.88 -2.66
CA LEU A 58 1.60 -2.10 -1.79
C LEU A 58 1.26 -2.93 -0.54
N LEU A 59 -0.03 -3.23 -0.32
CA LEU A 59 -0.44 -4.05 0.82
C LEU A 59 -0.13 -5.53 0.61
N THR A 60 0.29 -6.18 1.69
CA THR A 60 0.43 -7.62 1.77
C THR A 60 -0.46 -8.15 2.88
N PHE A 61 -1.24 -9.18 2.59
CA PHE A 61 -2.08 -9.84 3.58
C PHE A 61 -1.48 -11.19 3.92
N THR A 62 -1.22 -11.42 5.21
CA THR A 62 -0.63 -12.67 5.70
C THR A 62 -1.54 -13.30 6.74
N ILE A 63 -1.69 -14.63 6.73
CA ILE A 63 -2.46 -15.37 7.72
C ILE A 63 -1.51 -15.89 8.79
N LEU A 64 -1.76 -15.51 10.04
CA LEU A 64 -1.04 -16.03 11.20
C LEU A 64 -1.53 -17.46 11.50
N ALA A 65 -0.64 -18.43 11.37
CA ALA A 65 -0.98 -19.84 11.58
C ALA A 65 -1.52 -20.11 12.99
N ASP A 66 -0.93 -19.45 13.99
CA ASP A 66 -1.29 -19.64 15.42
C ASP A 66 -2.69 -19.10 15.75
N ALA A 67 -3.15 -18.08 15.05
CA ALA A 67 -4.46 -17.47 15.26
C ALA A 67 -5.53 -18.05 14.31
N CYS A 68 -5.13 -18.76 13.28
CA CYS A 68 -6.02 -19.29 12.27
C CYS A 68 -6.67 -20.61 12.70
N THR A 69 -7.98 -20.62 12.91
CA THR A 69 -8.74 -21.82 13.27
C THR A 69 -9.15 -22.70 12.09
N GLY A 70 -8.83 -22.30 10.86
CA GLY A 70 -9.22 -23.07 9.67
C GLY A 70 -10.72 -23.03 9.37
N CYS A 71 -11.42 -21.94 9.70
CA CYS A 71 -12.87 -21.81 9.52
C CYS A 71 -13.32 -21.67 8.06
N THR A 72 -12.41 -21.50 7.12
CA THR A 72 -12.64 -21.39 5.65
C THR A 72 -13.38 -20.13 5.18
N LEU A 73 -13.80 -19.22 6.06
CA LEU A 73 -14.56 -18.03 5.67
C LEU A 73 -13.77 -17.14 4.70
N CYS A 74 -12.49 -16.88 4.98
CA CYS A 74 -11.63 -16.07 4.13
C CYS A 74 -11.49 -16.66 2.71
N ALA A 75 -11.40 -17.98 2.57
CA ALA A 75 -11.32 -18.65 1.29
C ALA A 75 -12.63 -18.51 0.46
N ARG A 76 -13.79 -18.52 1.14
CA ARG A 76 -15.10 -18.38 0.48
C ARG A 76 -15.34 -16.98 -0.08
N VAL A 77 -14.87 -15.94 0.63
CA VAL A 77 -15.06 -14.54 0.21
C VAL A 77 -13.99 -14.04 -0.75
N CYS A 78 -12.95 -14.81 -0.98
CA CYS A 78 -11.84 -14.43 -1.85
C CYS A 78 -12.26 -14.47 -3.33
N PRO A 79 -12.33 -13.32 -4.03
CA PRO A 79 -12.77 -13.27 -5.43
C PRO A 79 -11.78 -13.93 -6.39
N SER A 80 -10.48 -13.85 -6.07
CA SER A 80 -9.41 -14.44 -6.88
C SER A 80 -9.04 -15.87 -6.48
N LYS A 81 -9.72 -16.43 -5.45
CA LYS A 81 -9.42 -17.76 -4.91
C LYS A 81 -7.93 -17.95 -4.51
N ALA A 82 -7.30 -16.85 -4.11
CA ALA A 82 -5.90 -16.83 -3.70
C ALA A 82 -5.65 -17.47 -2.33
N ILE A 83 -6.69 -17.92 -1.62
CA ILE A 83 -6.56 -18.50 -0.28
C ILE A 83 -6.80 -20.00 -0.35
N THR A 84 -5.78 -20.77 0.03
CA THR A 84 -5.81 -22.23 0.07
C THR A 84 -5.66 -22.71 1.51
N GLY A 85 -6.25 -23.85 1.82
CA GLY A 85 -6.16 -24.49 3.12
C GLY A 85 -7.29 -25.49 3.35
N GLU A 86 -7.12 -26.33 4.36
CA GLU A 86 -8.11 -27.32 4.75
C GLU A 86 -8.85 -26.87 6.02
N LYS A 87 -10.05 -27.43 6.24
CA LYS A 87 -10.80 -27.21 7.49
C LYS A 87 -9.96 -27.61 8.70
N LYS A 88 -9.97 -26.78 9.73
CA LYS A 88 -9.22 -26.94 10.98
C LYS A 88 -7.68 -26.90 10.81
N LYS A 89 -7.18 -26.44 9.67
CA LYS A 89 -5.77 -26.14 9.44
C LYS A 89 -5.59 -24.68 9.06
N ALA A 90 -4.42 -24.14 9.31
CA ALA A 90 -4.10 -22.78 8.90
C ALA A 90 -4.18 -22.63 7.37
N HIS A 91 -4.78 -21.54 6.93
CA HIS A 91 -4.85 -21.19 5.52
C HIS A 91 -3.63 -20.38 5.11
N LEU A 92 -3.34 -20.37 3.82
CA LEU A 92 -2.26 -19.58 3.21
C LEU A 92 -2.83 -18.70 2.11
N ILE A 93 -2.26 -17.53 1.93
CA ILE A 93 -2.60 -16.60 0.85
C ILE A 93 -1.49 -16.66 -0.20
N ASP A 94 -1.86 -17.00 -1.42
CA ASP A 94 -0.97 -16.88 -2.57
C ASP A 94 -0.91 -15.42 -3.01
N GLN A 95 0.24 -14.80 -2.79
CA GLN A 95 0.45 -13.37 -3.11
C GLN A 95 0.41 -13.08 -4.60
N ALA A 96 0.72 -14.07 -5.45
CA ALA A 96 0.67 -13.91 -6.90
C ALA A 96 -0.77 -13.83 -7.43
N LEU A 97 -1.70 -14.54 -6.80
CA LEU A 97 -3.11 -14.53 -7.15
C LEU A 97 -3.92 -13.48 -6.38
N CYS A 98 -3.35 -12.92 -5.31
CA CYS A 98 -4.04 -11.99 -4.43
C CYS A 98 -4.24 -10.63 -5.08
N VAL A 99 -5.49 -10.23 -5.30
CA VAL A 99 -5.86 -8.90 -5.81
C VAL A 99 -5.90 -7.81 -4.71
N LYS A 100 -5.45 -8.12 -3.52
CA LYS A 100 -5.29 -7.20 -2.39
C LYS A 100 -6.56 -6.42 -2.01
N CYS A 101 -7.73 -7.01 -2.19
CA CYS A 101 -9.05 -6.38 -1.95
C CYS A 101 -9.42 -6.23 -0.47
N GLY A 102 -8.73 -6.87 0.47
CA GLY A 102 -8.96 -6.77 1.90
C GLY A 102 -10.16 -7.53 2.47
N LYS A 103 -11.04 -8.13 1.64
CA LYS A 103 -12.25 -8.83 2.12
C LYS A 103 -11.98 -9.95 3.12
N CYS A 104 -10.88 -10.68 2.94
CA CYS A 104 -10.48 -11.72 3.88
C CYS A 104 -10.14 -11.15 5.26
N PHE A 105 -9.48 -10.00 5.30
CA PHE A 105 -9.13 -9.29 6.52
C PHE A 105 -10.39 -8.84 7.30
N GLU A 106 -11.36 -8.25 6.59
CA GLU A 106 -12.63 -7.80 7.19
C GLU A 106 -13.49 -8.97 7.70
N THR A 107 -13.48 -10.10 6.98
CA THR A 107 -14.33 -11.26 7.30
C THR A 107 -13.74 -12.15 8.40
N CYS A 108 -12.48 -11.99 8.76
CA CYS A 108 -11.82 -12.85 9.73
C CYS A 108 -12.22 -12.51 11.17
N ASN A 109 -13.15 -13.28 11.74
CA ASN A 109 -13.60 -13.11 13.14
C ASN A 109 -12.50 -13.36 14.17
N PHE A 110 -11.46 -14.11 13.82
CA PHE A 110 -10.34 -14.46 14.71
C PHE A 110 -9.17 -13.47 14.60
N LYS A 111 -9.30 -12.45 13.74
CA LYS A 111 -8.22 -11.47 13.48
C LYS A 111 -6.86 -12.14 13.14
N ALA A 112 -6.94 -13.32 12.53
CA ALA A 112 -5.77 -14.10 12.15
C ALA A 112 -5.08 -13.57 10.87
N ILE A 113 -5.62 -12.55 10.23
CA ILE A 113 -5.04 -11.94 9.02
C ILE A 113 -4.46 -10.60 9.40
N VAL A 114 -3.18 -10.41 9.09
CA VAL A 114 -2.47 -9.15 9.27
C VAL A 114 -2.30 -8.45 7.92
N LYS A 115 -2.23 -7.13 7.99
CA LYS A 115 -2.06 -6.24 6.86
C LYS A 115 -0.73 -5.50 7.02
N GLU A 116 0.18 -5.72 6.11
CA GLU A 116 1.51 -5.10 6.05
C GLU A 116 1.68 -4.28 4.77
#